data_90bd97d9151fb6dcb6876d6f298637a1
#
_entry.id   90bd97d9151fb6dcb6876d6f298637a1
#
_cell.length_a   1.000
_cell.length_b   1.000
_cell.length_c   1.000
_cell.angle_alpha   90.00
_cell.angle_beta   90.00
_cell.angle_gamma   90.00
#
_symmetry.space_group_name_H-M   'P 1'
#
loop_
_entity.id
_entity.type
_entity.pdbx_description
1 polymer ?
#
loop_
_entity_poly.entity_id
_entity_poly.type
_entity_poly.pdbx_seq_one_letter_code
_entity_poly.pdbx_strand_id
1 'polypeptide(L)'
;MKKMIIVLPTKTSGEKSFISENLGRANYFYVYDTEKNQGEVYVNKHLNQPHGVGIKTAEFILNQKADVLITPRVGEKSLELLKGNVRIYASTDKIVKENINSFLSDELEELY
;
A
#
# COMPACT_ATOMS: atom_id res chain seq x y z
N MET A 1 -1.69 -21.47 -4.16
CA MET A 1 -2.16 -20.07 -4.19
C MET A 1 -1.24 -19.22 -5.05
N LYS A 2 -1.84 -18.39 -5.89
CA LYS A 2 -1.06 -17.49 -6.75
C LYS A 2 -0.35 -16.42 -5.90
N LYS A 3 0.92 -16.17 -6.20
CA LYS A 3 1.69 -15.14 -5.53
C LYS A 3 1.09 -13.76 -5.79
N MET A 4 0.92 -12.99 -4.73
CA MET A 4 0.54 -11.57 -4.82
C MET A 4 1.47 -10.74 -3.97
N ILE A 5 1.78 -9.54 -4.46
CA ILE A 5 2.52 -8.53 -3.71
C ILE A 5 1.53 -7.45 -3.31
N ILE A 6 1.41 -7.20 -2.01
CA ILE A 6 0.46 -6.24 -1.43
C ILE A 6 1.25 -5.12 -0.78
N VAL A 7 0.93 -3.87 -1.12
CA VAL A 7 1.58 -2.69 -0.53
C VAL A 7 0.58 -1.94 0.34
N LEU A 8 1.04 -1.51 1.52
CA LEU A 8 0.23 -0.73 2.46
C LEU A 8 1.06 0.43 3.00
N PRO A 9 0.51 1.66 3.03
CA PRO A 9 1.20 2.79 3.67
C PRO A 9 1.02 2.70 5.19
N THR A 10 2.09 2.87 5.94
CA THR A 10 2.03 2.67 7.39
C THR A 10 2.61 3.84 8.17
N LYS A 11 2.15 4.00 9.41
CA LYS A 11 2.61 5.07 10.31
C LYS A 11 3.94 4.71 10.97
N THR A 12 4.11 3.43 11.29
CA THR A 12 5.34 2.93 11.92
C THR A 12 5.81 1.69 11.17
N SER A 13 6.97 1.18 11.54
CA SER A 13 7.52 -0.01 10.88
C SER A 13 6.88 -1.29 11.41
N GLY A 14 6.45 -2.16 10.50
CA GLY A 14 6.01 -3.52 10.84
C GLY A 14 4.53 -3.79 10.70
N GLU A 15 4.18 -5.06 10.84
CA GLU A 15 2.82 -5.56 10.61
C GLU A 15 1.80 -5.18 11.67
N LYS A 16 2.27 -4.72 12.83
CA LYS A 16 1.40 -4.26 13.92
C LYS A 16 1.12 -2.77 13.85
N SER A 17 1.64 -2.09 12.84
CA SER A 17 1.41 -0.67 12.61
C SER A 17 0.01 -0.41 12.11
N PHE A 18 -0.49 0.80 12.38
CA PHE A 18 -1.72 1.27 11.75
C PHE A 18 -1.43 1.80 10.35
N ILE A 19 -2.45 1.79 9.51
CA ILE A 19 -2.36 2.31 8.14
C ILE A 19 -2.26 3.83 8.19
N SER A 20 -1.40 4.41 7.35
CA SER A 20 -1.31 5.85 7.20
C SER A 20 -2.52 6.37 6.43
N GLU A 21 -3.07 7.50 6.86
CA GLU A 21 -4.21 8.13 6.19
C GLU A 21 -3.83 8.73 4.84
N ASN A 22 -2.57 9.05 4.65
CA ASN A 22 -2.07 9.67 3.43
C ASN A 22 -1.04 8.76 2.77
N LEU A 23 -1.36 8.24 1.60
CA LEU A 23 -0.50 7.31 0.88
C LEU A 23 0.87 7.92 0.56
N GLY A 24 0.90 9.11 -0.02
CA GLY A 24 2.15 9.75 -0.45
C GLY A 24 3.00 10.28 0.70
N ARG A 25 2.38 10.57 1.83
CA ARG A 25 3.05 11.13 3.01
C ARG A 25 3.19 10.12 4.15
N ALA A 26 3.00 8.84 3.86
CA ALA A 26 3.20 7.78 4.85
C ALA A 26 4.67 7.75 5.26
N ASN A 27 4.94 7.42 6.52
CA ASN A 27 6.33 7.29 7.00
C ASN A 27 7.01 6.07 6.40
N TYR A 28 6.27 4.99 6.20
CA TYR A 28 6.80 3.72 5.69
C TYR A 28 5.81 3.08 4.74
N PHE A 29 6.31 2.13 3.95
CA PHE A 29 5.49 1.23 3.16
C PHE A 29 5.78 -0.20 3.58
N TYR A 30 4.73 -0.98 3.81
CA TYR A 30 4.84 -2.39 4.10
C TYR A 30 4.54 -3.16 2.81
N VAL A 31 5.46 -4.00 2.38
CA VAL A 31 5.34 -4.78 1.15
C VAL A 31 5.28 -6.26 1.53
N TYR A 32 4.14 -6.89 1.29
CA TYR A 32 3.86 -8.25 1.72
C TYR A 32 3.80 -9.20 0.54
N ASP A 33 4.51 -10.33 0.66
CA ASP A 33 4.51 -11.39 -0.35
C ASP A 33 3.68 -12.55 0.18
N THR A 34 2.54 -12.84 -0.46
CA THR A 34 1.62 -13.86 0.02
C THR A 34 2.19 -15.27 -0.10
N GLU A 35 3.06 -15.52 -1.07
CA GLU A 35 3.67 -16.83 -1.25
C GLU A 35 4.66 -17.16 -0.16
N LYS A 36 5.50 -16.16 0.19
CA LYS A 36 6.50 -16.31 1.25
C LYS A 36 5.92 -16.08 2.64
N ASN A 37 4.73 -15.52 2.72
CA ASN A 37 4.10 -15.12 3.97
C ASN A 37 5.03 -14.20 4.79
N GLN A 38 5.67 -13.25 4.10
CA GLN A 38 6.63 -12.31 4.68
C GLN A 38 6.41 -10.91 4.18
N GLY A 39 6.65 -9.93 5.06
CA GLY A 39 6.59 -8.53 4.72
C GLY A 39 7.93 -7.85 4.93
N GLU A 40 8.19 -6.82 4.14
CA GLU A 40 9.35 -5.96 4.27
C GLU A 40 8.91 -4.52 4.46
N VAL A 41 9.65 -3.78 5.27
CA VAL A 41 9.35 -2.37 5.56
C VAL A 41 10.31 -1.49 4.77
N TYR A 42 9.74 -0.52 4.06
CA TYR A 42 10.52 0.46 3.30
C TYR A 42 10.25 1.86 3.85
N VAL A 43 11.31 2.61 4.10
CA VAL A 43 11.18 4.01 4.50
C VAL A 43 10.74 4.83 3.30
N ASN A 44 9.76 5.73 3.49
CA ASN A 44 9.34 6.64 2.43
C ASN A 44 10.38 7.75 2.28
N LYS A 45 11.21 7.65 1.25
CA LYS A 45 12.30 8.60 0.99
C LYS A 45 11.82 9.94 0.45
N HIS A 46 10.55 10.03 0.05
CA HIS A 46 9.99 11.24 -0.57
C HIS A 46 9.03 12.00 0.34
N LEU A 47 8.99 11.61 1.63
CA LEU A 47 8.04 12.16 2.60
C LEU A 47 8.03 13.68 2.66
N ASN A 48 9.21 14.29 2.60
CA ASN A 48 9.38 15.74 2.73
C ASN A 48 9.52 16.47 1.39
N GLN A 49 9.34 15.77 0.29
CA GLN A 49 9.43 16.38 -1.03
C GLN A 49 8.26 17.33 -1.25
N PRO A 50 8.52 18.60 -1.69
CA PRO A 50 7.43 19.56 -1.82
C PRO A 50 6.47 19.27 -2.98
N HIS A 51 6.95 18.67 -4.05
CA HIS A 51 6.14 18.39 -5.23
C HIS A 51 6.42 16.99 -5.77
N GLY A 52 5.44 16.42 -6.47
CA GLY A 52 5.63 15.15 -7.18
C GLY A 52 5.61 13.92 -6.29
N VAL A 53 5.17 14.05 -5.03
CA VAL A 53 5.14 12.93 -4.09
C VAL A 53 4.24 11.81 -4.59
N GLY A 54 3.08 12.14 -5.15
CA GLY A 54 2.15 11.14 -5.66
C GLY A 54 2.74 10.32 -6.80
N ILE A 55 3.47 10.96 -7.69
CA ILE A 55 4.13 10.28 -8.80
C ILE A 55 5.24 9.37 -8.29
N LYS A 56 6.06 9.85 -7.36
CA LYS A 56 7.14 9.04 -6.78
C LYS A 56 6.60 7.84 -6.00
N THR A 57 5.50 8.03 -5.29
CA THR A 57 4.84 6.95 -4.56
C THR A 57 4.34 5.88 -5.54
N ALA A 58 3.68 6.29 -6.61
CA ALA A 58 3.19 5.36 -7.62
C ALA A 58 4.35 4.60 -8.27
N GLU A 59 5.44 5.29 -8.59
CA GLU A 59 6.63 4.65 -9.14
C GLU A 59 7.19 3.59 -8.20
N PHE A 60 7.25 3.90 -6.90
CA PHE A 60 7.72 2.94 -5.90
C PHE A 60 6.83 1.68 -5.91
N ILE A 61 5.51 1.88 -5.88
CA ILE A 61 4.56 0.77 -5.86
C ILE A 61 4.69 -0.10 -7.11
N LEU A 62 4.80 0.53 -8.28
CA LEU A 62 4.97 -0.20 -9.54
C LEU A 62 6.30 -0.94 -9.58
N ASN A 63 7.36 -0.34 -9.04
CA ASN A 63 8.68 -0.98 -9.01
C ASN A 63 8.71 -2.20 -8.09
N GLN A 64 7.84 -2.26 -7.10
CA GLN A 64 7.69 -3.45 -6.24
C GLN A 64 6.93 -4.57 -6.95
N LYS A 65 6.43 -4.31 -8.16
CA LYS A 65 5.59 -5.26 -8.91
C LYS A 65 4.34 -5.61 -8.10
N ALA A 66 3.76 -4.59 -7.47
CA ALA A 66 2.59 -4.76 -6.62
C ALA A 66 1.38 -5.19 -7.44
N ASP A 67 0.64 -6.15 -6.93
CA ASP A 67 -0.64 -6.57 -7.48
C ASP A 67 -1.79 -5.82 -6.81
N VAL A 68 -1.61 -5.46 -5.53
CA VAL A 68 -2.66 -4.89 -4.69
C VAL A 68 -2.08 -3.77 -3.84
N LEU A 69 -2.83 -2.68 -3.73
CA LEU A 69 -2.56 -1.59 -2.81
C LEU A 69 -3.74 -1.49 -1.86
N ILE A 70 -3.48 -1.52 -0.55
CA ILE A 70 -4.51 -1.34 0.47
C ILE A 70 -4.24 -0.01 1.16
N THR A 71 -5.16 0.95 1.00
CA THR A 71 -4.98 2.32 1.49
C THR A 71 -6.35 2.94 1.75
N PRO A 72 -6.45 3.94 2.66
CA PRO A 72 -7.74 4.60 2.88
C PRO A 72 -8.24 5.32 1.63
N ARG A 73 -7.32 5.92 0.89
CA ARG A 73 -7.64 6.63 -0.35
C ARG A 73 -6.36 6.81 -1.16
N VAL A 74 -6.53 7.19 -2.41
CA VAL A 74 -5.41 7.43 -3.31
C VAL A 74 -5.57 8.79 -3.97
N GLY A 75 -4.47 9.56 -4.02
CA GLY A 75 -4.46 10.86 -4.68
C GLY A 75 -4.59 10.73 -6.18
N GLU A 76 -5.05 11.80 -6.81
CA GLU A 76 -5.36 11.82 -8.23
C GLU A 76 -4.16 11.43 -9.11
N LYS A 77 -2.99 12.00 -8.83
CA LYS A 77 -1.80 11.72 -9.64
C LYS A 77 -1.25 10.31 -9.45
N SER A 78 -1.33 9.79 -8.23
CA SER A 78 -0.96 8.40 -7.98
C SER A 78 -1.92 7.47 -8.71
N LEU A 79 -3.22 7.77 -8.66
CA LEU A 79 -4.24 6.96 -9.31
C LEU A 79 -4.02 6.87 -10.82
N GLU A 80 -3.67 7.98 -11.46
CA GLU A 80 -3.43 7.99 -12.90
C GLU A 80 -2.39 6.95 -13.31
N LEU A 81 -1.37 6.76 -12.50
CA LEU A 81 -0.29 5.81 -12.78
C LEU A 81 -0.62 4.39 -12.35
N LEU A 82 -1.40 4.24 -11.29
CA LEU A 82 -1.69 2.92 -10.70
C LEU A 82 -2.90 2.24 -11.32
N LYS A 83 -3.90 3.02 -11.74
CA LYS A 83 -5.14 2.48 -12.27
C LYS A 83 -4.88 1.60 -13.48
N GLY A 84 -5.45 0.39 -13.46
CA GLY A 84 -5.23 -0.58 -14.52
C GLY A 84 -3.98 -1.45 -14.34
N ASN A 85 -3.07 -1.04 -13.45
CA ASN A 85 -1.84 -1.80 -13.18
C ASN A 85 -1.85 -2.45 -11.80
N VAL A 86 -2.51 -1.81 -10.85
CA VAL A 86 -2.59 -2.27 -9.46
C VAL A 86 -4.04 -2.18 -9.02
N ARG A 87 -4.55 -3.22 -8.38
CA ARG A 87 -5.90 -3.19 -7.80
C ARG A 87 -5.82 -2.47 -6.46
N ILE A 88 -6.76 -1.56 -6.22
CA ILE A 88 -6.74 -0.69 -5.04
C ILE A 88 -7.94 -0.99 -4.15
N TYR A 89 -7.69 -1.31 -2.89
CA TYR A 89 -8.71 -1.63 -1.90
C TYR A 89 -8.69 -0.65 -0.75
N ALA A 90 -9.86 -0.34 -0.21
CA ALA A 90 -9.98 0.52 0.95
C ALA A 90 -9.51 -0.21 2.19
N SER A 91 -8.59 0.41 2.94
CA SER A 91 -8.15 -0.13 4.21
C SER A 91 -9.19 0.14 5.30
N THR A 92 -9.07 -0.59 6.41
CA THR A 92 -9.87 -0.36 7.60
C THR A 92 -9.02 0.39 8.65
N ASP A 93 -9.61 0.72 9.78
CA ASP A 93 -8.90 1.36 10.89
C ASP A 93 -8.08 0.36 11.73
N LYS A 94 -7.96 -0.87 11.25
CA LYS A 94 -7.19 -1.92 11.91
C LYS A 94 -5.71 -1.85 11.53
N ILE A 95 -4.90 -2.67 12.19
CA ILE A 95 -3.46 -2.74 11.89
C ILE A 95 -3.21 -3.41 10.53
N VAL A 96 -1.98 -3.28 10.05
CA VAL A 96 -1.54 -3.81 8.76
C VAL A 96 -1.89 -5.29 8.62
N LYS A 97 -1.52 -6.10 9.61
CA LYS A 97 -1.76 -7.54 9.58
C LYS A 97 -3.26 -7.87 9.40
N GLU A 98 -4.11 -7.17 10.12
CA GLU A 98 -5.56 -7.41 10.03
C GLU A 98 -6.13 -6.96 8.70
N ASN A 99 -5.59 -5.88 8.12
CA ASN A 99 -5.99 -5.44 6.78
C ASN A 99 -5.61 -6.49 5.73
N ILE A 100 -4.44 -7.06 5.83
CA ILE A 100 -4.03 -8.13 4.91
C ILE A 100 -4.96 -9.34 5.04
N ASN A 101 -5.27 -9.74 6.27
CA ASN A 101 -6.18 -10.86 6.52
C ASN A 101 -7.57 -10.58 5.95
N SER A 102 -8.08 -9.36 6.12
CA SER A 102 -9.37 -8.97 5.59
C SER A 102 -9.38 -9.00 4.06
N PHE A 103 -8.30 -8.56 3.44
CA PHE A 103 -8.17 -8.63 1.99
C PHE A 103 -8.20 -10.10 1.53
N LEU A 104 -7.43 -10.97 2.17
CA LEU A 104 -7.36 -12.38 1.80
C LEU A 104 -8.68 -13.11 2.02
N SER A 105 -9.53 -12.60 2.91
CA SER A 105 -10.87 -13.13 3.16
C SER A 105 -11.95 -12.44 2.33
N ASP A 106 -11.53 -11.61 1.37
CA ASP A 106 -12.43 -10.88 0.47
C ASP A 106 -13.41 -9.95 1.21
N GLU A 107 -12.92 -9.30 2.25
CA GLU A 107 -13.73 -8.42 3.10
C GLU A 107 -13.49 -6.94 2.88
N LEU A 108 -12.52 -6.56 2.03
CA LEU A 108 -12.24 -5.16 1.76
C LEU A 108 -12.96 -4.69 0.50
N GLU A 109 -13.40 -3.42 0.52
CA GLU A 109 -14.03 -2.80 -0.63
C GLU A 109 -12.98 -2.45 -1.68
N GLU A 110 -13.21 -2.87 -2.92
CA GLU A 110 -12.32 -2.50 -4.03
C GLU A 110 -12.69 -1.10 -4.52
N LEU A 111 -11.68 -0.20 -4.53
CA LEU A 111 -11.87 1.18 -4.98
C LEU A 111 -11.61 1.33 -6.47
N TYR A 112 -10.61 0.64 -6.99
CA TYR A 112 -10.22 0.73 -8.41
C TYR A 112 -9.67 -0.57 -8.93
#